data_e3d593eacf109e2a0557a9ed225a406a
#
_entry.id   e3d593eacf109e2a0557a9ed225a406a
#
_cell.length_a   1.000
_cell.length_b   1.000
_cell.length_c   1.000
_cell.angle_alpha   90.00
_cell.angle_beta   90.00
_cell.angle_gamma   90.00
#
_symmetry.space_group_name_H-M   'P 1'
#
loop_
_entity.id
_entity.type
_entity.pdbx_description
1 polymer ?
#
loop_
_entity_poly.entity_id
_entity_poly.type
_entity_poly.pdbx_seq_one_letter_code
_entity_poly.pdbx_strand_id
1 'polypeptide(L)'
;MAKLSGFTDADYLAALRRLLPPGPAWDDYEAEPFATTLWLAAREFARLDADIARLIEEADPRTAGVTLSQWLYEWGVPDACLASLPDATLAQWRQVLVTKIKGLGITFTELLQILADISGVESAHTGSVDPFTVESTVDARVYGHNWDSAVLIISAVGGDRQYFRTDWAADERLSRWGNDLWECLVREFAPCHLIIVFVYESSEESAS
;
A
#
# COMPACT_ATOMS: atom_id res chain seq x y z
N MET A 1 14.80 -11.61 2.38
CA MET A 1 14.30 -12.44 1.27
C MET A 1 15.44 -13.28 0.74
N ALA A 2 15.30 -14.60 0.68
CA ALA A 2 16.28 -15.46 0.03
C ALA A 2 16.27 -15.13 -1.48
N LYS A 3 17.43 -14.90 -2.04
CA LYS A 3 17.59 -14.65 -3.48
C LYS A 3 17.24 -15.96 -4.18
N LEU A 4 16.09 -16.04 -4.82
CA LEU A 4 15.55 -17.23 -5.48
C LEU A 4 16.32 -17.62 -6.74
N SER A 5 17.09 -16.69 -7.31
CA SER A 5 17.98 -16.93 -8.42
C SER A 5 19.33 -16.26 -8.18
N GLY A 6 20.37 -16.88 -8.61
CA GLY A 6 21.71 -16.35 -8.48
C GLY A 6 22.72 -17.08 -9.32
N PHE A 7 22.21 -18.04 -10.10
CA PHE A 7 23.06 -18.79 -11.01
C PHE A 7 23.33 -17.98 -12.27
N THR A 8 24.62 -17.93 -12.63
CA THR A 8 25.10 -17.24 -13.82
C THR A 8 25.19 -18.19 -15.00
N ASP A 9 25.40 -17.65 -16.21
CA ASP A 9 25.71 -18.44 -17.42
C ASP A 9 26.86 -19.42 -17.16
N ALA A 10 27.88 -19.00 -16.41
CA ALA A 10 29.03 -19.83 -16.07
C ALA A 10 28.65 -21.00 -15.14
N ASP A 11 27.74 -20.78 -14.21
CA ASP A 11 27.26 -21.84 -13.29
C ASP A 11 26.47 -22.91 -14.05
N TYR A 12 25.59 -22.49 -14.96
CA TYR A 12 24.86 -23.39 -15.83
C TYR A 12 25.75 -24.12 -16.82
N LEU A 13 26.76 -23.44 -17.38
CA LEU A 13 27.75 -24.08 -18.23
C LEU A 13 28.55 -25.14 -17.48
N ALA A 14 28.98 -24.85 -16.26
CA ALA A 14 29.67 -25.80 -15.43
C ALA A 14 28.77 -27.03 -15.09
N ALA A 15 27.49 -26.79 -14.84
CA ALA A 15 26.53 -27.86 -14.60
C ALA A 15 26.34 -28.74 -15.84
N LEU A 16 26.16 -28.14 -17.02
CA LEU A 16 26.00 -28.86 -18.28
C LEU A 16 27.24 -29.72 -18.64
N ARG A 17 28.43 -29.19 -18.38
CA ARG A 17 29.70 -29.93 -18.56
C ARG A 17 29.77 -31.17 -17.67
N ARG A 18 29.27 -31.10 -16.43
CA ARG A 18 29.24 -32.25 -15.51
C ARG A 18 28.24 -33.34 -15.93
N LEU A 19 27.27 -33.03 -16.78
CA LEU A 19 26.32 -33.99 -17.31
C LEU A 19 26.86 -34.75 -18.52
N LEU A 20 27.99 -34.35 -19.10
CA LEU A 20 28.61 -35.06 -20.20
C LEU A 20 29.11 -36.43 -19.76
N PRO A 21 28.94 -37.49 -20.55
CA PRO A 21 29.44 -38.80 -20.22
C PRO A 21 30.97 -38.79 -20.04
N PRO A 22 31.53 -39.63 -19.16
CA PRO A 22 32.98 -39.74 -19.04
C PRO A 22 33.56 -40.40 -20.29
N GLY A 23 34.70 -39.88 -20.79
CA GLY A 23 35.43 -40.49 -21.89
C GLY A 23 36.16 -39.50 -22.79
N PRO A 24 37.19 -39.96 -23.53
CA PRO A 24 38.05 -39.10 -24.34
C PRO A 24 37.32 -38.39 -25.49
N ALA A 25 36.13 -38.86 -25.85
CA ALA A 25 35.30 -38.19 -26.87
C ALA A 25 34.77 -36.82 -26.41
N TRP A 26 34.80 -36.54 -25.11
CA TRP A 26 34.32 -35.31 -24.50
C TRP A 26 35.44 -34.46 -23.89
N ASP A 27 36.68 -34.94 -23.98
CA ASP A 27 37.84 -34.20 -23.43
C ASP A 27 38.09 -32.89 -24.21
N ASP A 28 37.67 -32.84 -25.46
CA ASP A 28 37.79 -31.69 -26.38
C ASP A 28 36.44 -30.93 -26.51
N TYR A 29 35.72 -30.76 -25.38
CA TYR A 29 34.43 -30.04 -25.35
C TYR A 29 34.56 -28.54 -25.70
N GLU A 30 35.75 -28.00 -25.78
CA GLU A 30 36.03 -26.63 -26.20
C GLU A 30 36.05 -26.46 -27.72
N ALA A 31 36.02 -27.57 -28.47
CA ALA A 31 35.96 -27.51 -29.89
C ALA A 31 34.64 -26.95 -30.42
N GLU A 32 34.70 -26.03 -31.33
CA GLU A 32 33.56 -25.54 -32.11
C GLU A 32 33.00 -26.69 -32.98
N PRO A 33 31.67 -26.83 -33.12
CA PRO A 33 30.55 -25.99 -32.65
C PRO A 33 29.96 -26.42 -31.30
N PHE A 34 30.49 -27.48 -30.68
CA PHE A 34 29.90 -28.07 -29.47
C PHE A 34 29.98 -27.13 -28.26
N ALA A 35 31.13 -26.46 -28.06
CA ALA A 35 31.29 -25.47 -27.01
C ALA A 35 30.26 -24.33 -27.12
N THR A 36 30.02 -23.85 -28.33
CA THR A 36 29.03 -22.84 -28.65
C THR A 36 27.61 -23.31 -28.28
N THR A 37 27.27 -24.56 -28.59
CA THR A 37 25.96 -25.12 -28.28
C THR A 37 25.73 -25.20 -26.74
N LEU A 38 26.73 -25.68 -26.00
CA LEU A 38 26.65 -25.72 -24.53
C LEU A 38 26.53 -24.32 -23.92
N TRP A 39 27.29 -23.37 -24.45
CA TRP A 39 27.23 -21.99 -23.97
C TRP A 39 25.88 -21.35 -24.25
N LEU A 40 25.30 -21.52 -25.43
CA LEU A 40 23.97 -21.02 -25.78
C LEU A 40 22.91 -21.65 -24.87
N ALA A 41 22.97 -22.97 -24.61
CA ALA A 41 22.07 -23.63 -23.68
C ALA A 41 22.20 -23.09 -22.27
N ALA A 42 23.41 -22.90 -21.77
CA ALA A 42 23.66 -22.32 -20.43
C ALA A 42 23.08 -20.93 -20.30
N ARG A 43 23.25 -20.09 -21.33
CA ARG A 43 22.68 -18.74 -21.37
C ARG A 43 21.14 -18.75 -21.35
N GLU A 44 20.51 -19.67 -22.07
CA GLU A 44 19.06 -19.79 -22.05
C GLU A 44 18.55 -20.28 -20.70
N PHE A 45 19.23 -21.20 -20.02
CA PHE A 45 18.87 -21.60 -18.65
C PHE A 45 19.00 -20.46 -17.66
N ALA A 46 20.09 -19.67 -17.73
CA ALA A 46 20.26 -18.51 -16.88
C ALA A 46 19.17 -17.44 -17.13
N ARG A 47 18.76 -17.25 -18.39
CA ARG A 47 17.68 -16.36 -18.77
C ARG A 47 16.33 -16.83 -18.19
N LEU A 48 16.02 -18.12 -18.34
CA LEU A 48 14.79 -18.72 -17.79
C LEU A 48 14.73 -18.60 -16.27
N ASP A 49 15.84 -18.84 -15.57
CA ASP A 49 15.94 -18.69 -14.13
C ASP A 49 15.65 -17.24 -13.68
N ALA A 50 16.23 -16.27 -14.39
CA ALA A 50 15.96 -14.85 -14.15
C ALA A 50 14.51 -14.46 -14.43
N ASP A 51 13.89 -15.03 -15.48
CA ASP A 51 12.49 -14.78 -15.81
C ASP A 51 11.54 -15.40 -14.79
N ILE A 52 11.86 -16.59 -14.24
CA ILE A 52 11.11 -17.21 -13.14
C ILE A 52 11.20 -16.35 -11.87
N ALA A 53 12.38 -15.87 -11.53
CA ALA A 53 12.55 -14.98 -10.38
C ALA A 53 11.73 -13.70 -10.53
N ARG A 54 11.73 -13.09 -11.72
CA ARG A 54 10.91 -11.92 -12.01
C ARG A 54 9.42 -12.24 -11.91
N LEU A 55 8.99 -13.39 -12.41
CA LEU A 55 7.60 -13.81 -12.30
C LEU A 55 7.14 -13.90 -10.84
N ILE A 56 7.98 -14.41 -9.95
CA ILE A 56 7.70 -14.49 -8.51
C ILE A 56 7.59 -13.09 -7.89
N GLU A 57 8.48 -12.16 -8.29
CA GLU A 57 8.41 -10.77 -7.84
C GLU A 57 7.14 -10.07 -8.32
N GLU A 58 6.72 -10.29 -9.55
CA GLU A 58 5.51 -9.73 -10.13
C GLU A 58 4.21 -10.37 -9.60
N ALA A 59 4.29 -11.59 -9.05
CA ALA A 59 3.16 -12.26 -8.41
C ALA A 59 2.81 -11.70 -7.01
N ASP A 60 3.70 -10.91 -6.41
CA ASP A 60 3.45 -10.24 -5.14
C ASP A 60 3.09 -8.77 -5.39
N PRO A 61 1.88 -8.30 -5.04
CA PRO A 61 1.47 -6.91 -5.24
C PRO A 61 2.38 -5.89 -4.54
N ARG A 62 3.16 -6.29 -3.53
CA ARG A 62 4.12 -5.43 -2.83
C ARG A 62 5.37 -5.13 -3.66
N THR A 63 5.75 -6.04 -4.55
CA THR A 63 6.95 -5.95 -5.37
C THR A 63 6.65 -5.75 -6.84
N ALA A 64 5.41 -6.04 -7.26
CA ALA A 64 4.95 -5.92 -8.64
C ALA A 64 5.26 -4.54 -9.25
N GLY A 65 5.74 -4.55 -10.48
CA GLY A 65 6.06 -3.36 -11.25
C GLY A 65 5.32 -3.35 -12.59
N VAL A 66 5.62 -4.31 -13.42
CA VAL A 66 5.02 -4.44 -14.76
C VAL A 66 3.55 -4.86 -14.66
N THR A 67 3.24 -5.80 -13.77
CA THR A 67 1.87 -6.32 -13.57
C THR A 67 1.04 -5.48 -12.63
N LEU A 68 1.60 -4.42 -12.02
CA LEU A 68 0.87 -3.59 -11.05
C LEU A 68 -0.43 -3.02 -11.61
N SER A 69 -0.45 -2.58 -12.86
CA SER A 69 -1.67 -2.06 -13.50
C SER A 69 -2.77 -3.11 -13.61
N GLN A 70 -2.41 -4.37 -13.84
CA GLN A 70 -3.34 -5.48 -13.86
C GLN A 70 -3.86 -5.79 -12.44
N TRP A 71 -2.99 -5.80 -11.46
CA TRP A 71 -3.39 -5.93 -10.05
C TRP A 71 -4.38 -4.84 -9.63
N LEU A 72 -4.11 -3.58 -9.97
CA LEU A 72 -5.01 -2.46 -9.68
C LEU A 72 -6.37 -2.66 -10.35
N TYR A 73 -6.39 -3.04 -11.60
CA TYR A 73 -7.63 -3.30 -12.33
C TYR A 73 -8.47 -4.41 -11.70
N GLU A 74 -7.88 -5.55 -11.36
CA GLU A 74 -8.56 -6.69 -10.75
C GLU A 74 -9.16 -6.36 -9.37
N TRP A 75 -8.54 -5.45 -8.64
CA TRP A 75 -9.01 -5.00 -7.33
C TRP A 75 -9.83 -3.71 -7.36
N GLY A 76 -10.20 -3.25 -8.56
CA GLY A 76 -11.04 -2.06 -8.74
C GLY A 76 -10.39 -0.77 -8.22
N VAL A 77 -9.10 -0.61 -8.42
CA VAL A 77 -8.34 0.60 -8.06
C VAL A 77 -7.99 1.36 -9.34
N PRO A 78 -8.18 2.66 -9.43
CA PRO A 78 -8.74 3.56 -8.42
C PRO A 78 -10.26 3.44 -8.26
N ASP A 79 -10.72 3.51 -7.04
CA ASP A 79 -12.13 3.69 -6.69
C ASP A 79 -12.51 5.18 -6.65
N ALA A 80 -13.77 5.46 -6.23
CA ALA A 80 -14.27 6.82 -6.17
C ALA A 80 -13.45 7.75 -5.26
N CYS A 81 -12.87 7.22 -4.17
CA CYS A 81 -12.02 7.98 -3.27
C CYS A 81 -10.66 8.31 -3.89
N LEU A 82 -10.07 7.34 -4.58
CA LEU A 82 -8.71 7.43 -5.14
C LEU A 82 -8.69 8.10 -6.51
N ALA A 83 -9.84 8.27 -7.16
CA ALA A 83 -9.95 9.00 -8.43
C ALA A 83 -9.49 10.46 -8.34
N SER A 84 -9.44 11.03 -7.13
CA SER A 84 -8.93 12.38 -6.86
C SER A 84 -7.41 12.47 -6.71
N LEU A 85 -6.68 11.34 -6.82
CA LEU A 85 -5.20 11.28 -6.74
C LEU A 85 -4.56 11.12 -8.13
N PRO A 86 -4.52 12.17 -8.97
CA PRO A 86 -3.99 12.07 -10.33
C PRO A 86 -2.48 11.79 -10.37
N ASP A 87 -1.73 12.21 -9.35
CA ASP A 87 -0.27 12.18 -9.30
C ASP A 87 0.30 11.17 -8.28
N ALA A 88 -0.49 10.14 -7.93
CA ALA A 88 -0.02 9.13 -6.98
C ALA A 88 1.19 8.37 -7.49
N THR A 89 2.20 8.26 -6.65
CA THR A 89 3.43 7.51 -6.94
C THR A 89 3.17 6.00 -7.01
N LEU A 90 4.06 5.27 -7.67
CA LEU A 90 4.01 3.81 -7.73
C LEU A 90 3.99 3.17 -6.33
N ALA A 91 4.70 3.76 -5.37
CA ALA A 91 4.73 3.30 -3.99
C ALA A 91 3.36 3.46 -3.30
N GLN A 92 2.70 4.59 -3.50
CA GLN A 92 1.35 4.84 -2.99
C GLN A 92 0.33 3.86 -3.58
N TRP A 93 0.37 3.62 -4.89
CA TRP A 93 -0.51 2.63 -5.53
C TRP A 93 -0.32 1.22 -4.97
N ARG A 94 0.93 0.79 -4.73
CA ARG A 94 1.21 -0.48 -4.08
C ARG A 94 0.67 -0.53 -2.66
N GLN A 95 0.82 0.54 -1.90
CA GLN A 95 0.34 0.63 -0.52
C GLN A 95 -1.19 0.53 -0.46
N VAL A 96 -1.90 1.26 -1.32
CA VAL A 96 -3.36 1.17 -1.47
C VAL A 96 -3.79 -0.25 -1.81
N LEU A 97 -3.17 -0.85 -2.81
CA LEU A 97 -3.47 -2.20 -3.25
C LEU A 97 -3.28 -3.23 -2.12
N VAL A 98 -2.13 -3.16 -1.42
CA VAL A 98 -1.84 -4.05 -0.28
C VAL A 98 -2.86 -3.87 0.84
N THR A 99 -3.29 -2.64 1.11
CA THR A 99 -4.30 -2.35 2.13
C THR A 99 -5.65 -2.96 1.74
N LYS A 100 -6.05 -2.84 0.47
CA LYS A 100 -7.28 -3.48 -0.03
C LYS A 100 -7.23 -5.02 0.02
N ILE A 101 -6.10 -5.62 -0.33
CA ILE A 101 -5.92 -7.08 -0.30
C ILE A 101 -5.91 -7.63 1.12
N LYS A 102 -5.22 -6.97 2.04
CA LYS A 102 -5.17 -7.39 3.45
C LYS A 102 -6.52 -7.26 4.15
N GLY A 103 -7.33 -6.31 3.75
CA GLY A 103 -8.67 -6.11 4.27
C GLY A 103 -8.71 -6.04 5.81
N LEU A 104 -9.73 -6.65 6.37
CA LEU A 104 -10.05 -6.66 7.82
C LEU A 104 -9.02 -7.39 8.73
N GLY A 105 -7.88 -7.82 8.22
CA GLY A 105 -6.83 -8.47 9.02
C GLY A 105 -5.93 -7.51 9.79
N ILE A 106 -6.12 -6.19 9.65
CA ILE A 106 -5.34 -5.14 10.31
C ILE A 106 -6.20 -4.54 11.42
N THR A 107 -5.59 -4.17 12.56
CA THR A 107 -6.29 -3.41 13.59
C THR A 107 -6.70 -2.04 13.01
N PHE A 108 -7.83 -1.49 13.50
CA PHE A 108 -8.32 -0.20 13.00
C PHE A 108 -7.28 0.92 13.17
N THR A 109 -6.49 0.87 14.24
CA THR A 109 -5.42 1.83 14.52
C THR A 109 -4.28 1.75 13.47
N GLU A 110 -3.85 0.53 13.11
CA GLU A 110 -2.85 0.33 12.06
C GLU A 110 -3.37 0.75 10.69
N LEU A 111 -4.65 0.49 10.42
CA LEU A 111 -5.31 0.93 9.21
C LEU A 111 -5.32 2.46 9.11
N LEU A 112 -5.69 3.17 10.17
CA LEU A 112 -5.66 4.63 10.21
C LEU A 112 -4.27 5.19 9.91
N GLN A 113 -3.22 4.58 10.46
CA GLN A 113 -1.84 5.01 10.20
C GLN A 113 -1.48 4.85 8.71
N ILE A 114 -1.82 3.70 8.11
CA ILE A 114 -1.58 3.45 6.68
C ILE A 114 -2.36 4.44 5.80
N LEU A 115 -3.61 4.72 6.15
CA LEU A 115 -4.44 5.68 5.42
C LEU A 115 -3.92 7.12 5.58
N ALA A 116 -3.38 7.46 6.76
CA ALA A 116 -2.72 8.73 7.01
C ALA A 116 -1.50 8.93 6.11
N ASP A 117 -0.65 7.90 6.01
CA ASP A 117 0.53 7.93 5.14
C ASP A 117 0.15 8.10 3.65
N ILE A 118 -0.95 7.49 3.19
CA ILE A 118 -1.44 7.61 1.81
C ILE A 118 -1.97 9.02 1.53
N SER A 119 -2.72 9.58 2.48
CA SER A 119 -3.43 10.86 2.32
C SER A 119 -2.58 12.08 2.68
N GLY A 120 -1.38 11.88 3.23
CA GLY A 120 -0.50 12.96 3.66
C GLY A 120 -0.90 13.60 5.00
N VAL A 121 -1.68 12.91 5.82
CA VAL A 121 -2.01 13.32 7.18
C VAL A 121 -0.84 12.96 8.10
N GLU A 122 -0.39 13.89 8.95
CA GLU A 122 0.81 13.67 9.77
C GLU A 122 0.61 12.63 10.87
N SER A 123 -0.56 12.63 11.51
CA SER A 123 -0.92 11.64 12.50
C SER A 123 -2.44 11.49 12.62
N ALA A 124 -2.89 10.31 13.03
CA ALA A 124 -4.29 10.03 13.25
C ALA A 124 -4.49 9.20 14.53
N HIS A 125 -5.40 9.64 15.37
CA HIS A 125 -5.74 8.99 16.63
C HIS A 125 -7.24 8.73 16.73
N THR A 126 -7.60 7.67 17.43
CA THR A 126 -9.00 7.33 17.70
C THR A 126 -9.37 7.77 19.11
N GLY A 127 -10.51 8.45 19.24
CA GLY A 127 -11.13 8.75 20.52
C GLY A 127 -12.53 8.16 20.60
N SER A 128 -12.98 7.83 21.79
CA SER A 128 -14.35 7.46 22.08
C SER A 128 -15.08 8.63 22.74
N VAL A 129 -16.39 8.63 22.59
CA VAL A 129 -17.25 9.58 23.32
C VAL A 129 -17.61 8.96 24.65
N ASP A 130 -17.12 9.53 25.74
CA ASP A 130 -17.47 9.05 27.08
C ASP A 130 -18.91 9.40 27.39
N PRO A 131 -19.74 8.44 27.87
CA PRO A 131 -21.10 8.71 28.27
C PRO A 131 -21.11 9.63 29.50
N PHE A 132 -22.10 10.56 29.56
CA PHE A 132 -22.29 11.40 30.72
C PHE A 132 -22.71 10.56 31.92
N THR A 133 -21.94 10.60 32.99
CA THR A 133 -22.18 9.89 34.25
C THR A 133 -22.32 10.87 35.40
N VAL A 134 -22.76 10.37 36.57
CA VAL A 134 -22.88 11.17 37.80
C VAL A 134 -21.53 11.77 38.25
N GLU A 135 -20.43 11.17 37.82
CA GLU A 135 -19.06 11.62 38.14
C GLU A 135 -18.50 12.62 37.08
N SER A 136 -19.27 12.89 36.04
CA SER A 136 -18.85 13.81 35.01
C SER A 136 -18.80 15.25 35.51
N THR A 137 -17.85 16.05 35.01
CA THR A 137 -17.72 17.47 35.36
C THR A 137 -18.88 18.29 34.79
N VAL A 138 -19.14 19.46 35.38
CA VAL A 138 -20.28 20.35 35.02
C VAL A 138 -20.26 20.78 33.56
N ASP A 139 -19.08 20.85 32.97
CA ASP A 139 -18.80 21.25 31.57
C ASP A 139 -18.67 20.04 30.63
N ALA A 140 -18.83 18.81 31.16
CA ALA A 140 -18.81 17.62 30.30
C ALA A 140 -20.00 17.61 29.34
N ARG A 141 -19.75 17.18 28.10
CA ARG A 141 -20.81 17.04 27.10
C ARG A 141 -21.76 15.92 27.48
N VAL A 142 -23.06 16.17 27.35
CA VAL A 142 -24.08 15.18 27.63
C VAL A 142 -24.28 14.25 26.43
N TYR A 143 -23.74 13.05 26.53
CA TYR A 143 -23.99 11.99 25.58
C TYR A 143 -24.80 10.86 26.21
N GLY A 144 -25.74 10.29 25.46
CA GLY A 144 -26.50 9.11 25.92
C GLY A 144 -25.63 7.88 26.01
N HIS A 145 -26.00 6.93 26.86
CA HIS A 145 -25.24 5.70 27.15
C HIS A 145 -24.94 4.82 25.90
N ASN A 146 -25.69 4.96 24.82
CA ASN A 146 -25.48 4.19 23.58
C ASN A 146 -24.59 4.90 22.58
N TRP A 147 -24.09 6.09 22.84
CA TRP A 147 -23.26 6.86 21.92
C TRP A 147 -21.78 6.49 22.00
N ASP A 148 -21.32 6.01 23.16
CA ASP A 148 -19.94 5.57 23.35
C ASP A 148 -19.51 4.43 22.43
N SER A 149 -20.46 3.56 22.07
CA SER A 149 -20.24 2.43 21.17
C SER A 149 -20.55 2.73 19.68
N ALA A 150 -21.23 3.86 19.40
CA ALA A 150 -21.70 4.21 18.06
C ALA A 150 -20.92 5.36 17.40
N VAL A 151 -20.21 6.17 18.19
CA VAL A 151 -19.47 7.32 17.69
C VAL A 151 -17.97 7.11 17.84
N LEU A 152 -17.25 7.16 16.74
CA LEU A 152 -15.81 7.14 16.71
C LEU A 152 -15.30 8.52 16.34
N ILE A 153 -14.52 9.14 17.21
CA ILE A 153 -13.85 10.40 16.92
C ILE A 153 -12.48 10.06 16.35
N ILE A 154 -12.18 10.62 15.21
CA ILE A 154 -10.85 10.51 14.58
C ILE A 154 -10.25 11.89 14.57
N SER A 155 -9.24 12.09 15.42
CA SER A 155 -8.43 13.30 15.43
C SER A 155 -7.29 13.14 14.44
N ALA A 156 -7.10 14.10 13.56
CA ALA A 156 -6.04 14.11 12.56
C ALA A 156 -5.30 15.44 12.60
N VAL A 157 -3.97 15.39 12.49
CA VAL A 157 -3.11 16.58 12.37
C VAL A 157 -2.76 16.76 10.90
N GLY A 158 -2.86 17.98 10.38
CA GLY A 158 -2.52 18.27 8.98
C GLY A 158 -3.73 18.28 8.05
N GLY A 159 -4.73 19.06 8.34
CA GLY A 159 -5.82 19.37 7.41
C GLY A 159 -5.62 20.76 6.78
N ASP A 160 -5.66 20.84 5.47
CA ASP A 160 -5.63 22.14 4.79
C ASP A 160 -6.93 22.90 5.00
N ARG A 161 -6.81 24.10 5.59
CA ARG A 161 -7.94 25.02 5.69
C ARG A 161 -8.06 25.80 4.38
N GLN A 162 -9.06 25.51 3.62
CA GLN A 162 -9.39 26.25 2.41
C GLN A 162 -10.39 27.37 2.74
N TYR A 163 -10.04 28.58 2.37
CA TYR A 163 -10.92 29.74 2.48
C TYR A 163 -11.65 29.97 1.17
N PHE A 164 -12.84 30.57 1.26
CA PHE A 164 -13.65 30.93 0.10
C PHE A 164 -12.82 31.67 -0.96
N ARG A 165 -12.95 31.23 -2.20
CA ARG A 165 -12.32 31.87 -3.36
C ARG A 165 -13.40 32.40 -4.29
N THR A 166 -13.03 33.38 -5.09
CA THR A 166 -13.93 34.05 -6.04
C THR A 166 -14.41 33.14 -7.18
N ASP A 167 -13.77 32.02 -7.40
CA ASP A 167 -14.11 30.98 -8.38
C ASP A 167 -15.07 29.91 -7.83
N TRP A 168 -15.42 29.98 -6.54
CA TRP A 168 -16.35 29.06 -5.93
C TRP A 168 -17.81 29.46 -6.22
N ALA A 169 -18.69 28.46 -6.22
CA ALA A 169 -20.12 28.69 -6.38
C ALA A 169 -20.68 29.49 -5.20
N ALA A 170 -21.75 30.26 -5.43
CA ALA A 170 -22.32 31.15 -4.42
C ALA A 170 -22.93 30.43 -3.20
N ASP A 171 -23.19 29.13 -3.33
CA ASP A 171 -23.73 28.23 -2.30
C ASP A 171 -22.64 27.41 -1.58
N GLU A 172 -21.36 27.62 -1.96
CA GLU A 172 -20.25 26.97 -1.29
C GLU A 172 -20.02 27.55 0.13
N ARG A 173 -19.44 26.71 1.00
CA ARG A 173 -19.11 27.09 2.37
C ARG A 173 -18.00 28.14 2.37
N LEU A 174 -18.08 29.14 3.27
CA LEU A 174 -17.07 30.20 3.42
C LEU A 174 -15.67 29.67 3.81
N SER A 175 -15.61 28.49 4.41
CA SER A 175 -14.37 27.77 4.68
C SER A 175 -14.62 26.27 4.67
N ARG A 176 -13.65 25.53 4.14
CA ARG A 176 -13.63 24.07 4.13
C ARG A 176 -12.43 23.61 4.93
N TRP A 177 -12.65 22.62 5.75
CA TRP A 177 -11.64 22.02 6.61
C TRP A 177 -11.55 20.54 6.27
N GLY A 178 -10.36 19.97 6.38
CA GLY A 178 -10.18 18.55 6.29
C GLY A 178 -9.46 18.10 5.03
N ASN A 179 -9.30 16.81 4.94
CA ASN A 179 -8.71 16.14 3.80
C ASN A 179 -9.76 15.17 3.22
N ASP A 180 -10.34 15.55 2.09
CA ASP A 180 -11.43 14.79 1.44
C ASP A 180 -11.02 13.34 1.13
N LEU A 181 -9.75 13.13 0.73
CA LEU A 181 -9.22 11.80 0.46
C LEU A 181 -9.17 10.96 1.74
N TRP A 182 -8.63 11.52 2.81
CA TRP A 182 -8.57 10.89 4.11
C TRP A 182 -9.95 10.49 4.62
N GLU A 183 -10.90 11.42 4.61
CA GLU A 183 -12.26 11.16 5.07
C GLU A 183 -12.95 10.07 4.23
N CYS A 184 -12.75 10.10 2.91
CA CYS A 184 -13.33 9.11 2.02
C CYS A 184 -12.76 7.72 2.30
N LEU A 185 -11.44 7.58 2.38
CA LEU A 185 -10.77 6.31 2.65
C LEU A 185 -11.15 5.75 4.02
N VAL A 186 -11.16 6.57 5.06
CA VAL A 186 -11.54 6.12 6.40
C VAL A 186 -12.99 5.62 6.43
N ARG A 187 -13.91 6.30 5.75
CA ARG A 187 -15.31 5.87 5.67
C ARG A 187 -15.50 4.57 4.89
N GLU A 188 -14.69 4.33 3.89
CA GLU A 188 -14.73 3.09 3.09
C GLU A 188 -14.36 1.86 3.93
N PHE A 189 -13.37 2.00 4.81
CA PHE A 189 -12.89 0.90 5.65
C PHE A 189 -13.55 0.82 7.02
N ALA A 190 -14.30 1.82 7.41
CA ALA A 190 -14.91 1.87 8.73
C ALA A 190 -16.07 0.88 8.88
N PRO A 191 -16.26 0.31 10.07
CA PRO A 191 -17.42 -0.50 10.35
C PRO A 191 -18.73 0.27 10.13
N CYS A 192 -19.68 -0.32 9.44
CA CYS A 192 -20.93 0.34 9.01
C CYS A 192 -21.86 0.78 10.18
N HIS A 193 -21.61 0.30 11.39
CA HIS A 193 -22.38 0.65 12.58
C HIS A 193 -21.84 1.88 13.32
N LEU A 194 -20.68 2.42 12.89
CA LEU A 194 -20.04 3.56 13.53
C LEU A 194 -20.37 4.87 12.81
N ILE A 195 -20.64 5.91 13.60
CA ILE A 195 -20.70 7.30 13.15
C ILE A 195 -19.33 7.90 13.34
N ILE A 196 -18.67 8.29 12.24
CA ILE A 196 -17.33 8.84 12.29
C ILE A 196 -17.39 10.36 12.32
N VAL A 197 -16.73 10.95 13.31
CA VAL A 197 -16.56 12.39 13.46
C VAL A 197 -15.08 12.70 13.27
N PHE A 198 -14.75 13.48 12.25
CA PHE A 198 -13.39 13.94 12.01
C PHE A 198 -13.13 15.25 12.76
N VAL A 199 -12.02 15.27 13.48
CA VAL A 199 -11.52 16.46 14.18
C VAL A 199 -10.12 16.74 13.67
N TYR A 200 -9.88 17.94 13.17
CA TYR A 200 -8.57 18.35 12.69
C TYR A 200 -7.92 19.31 13.68
N GLU A 201 -6.73 18.94 14.12
CA GLU A 201 -5.92 19.74 15.03
C GLU A 201 -4.86 20.50 14.24
N SER A 202 -4.59 21.76 14.62
CA SER A 202 -3.48 22.51 14.05
C SER A 202 -2.17 21.99 14.63
N SER A 203 -1.12 21.93 13.79
CA SER A 203 0.22 21.49 14.20
C SER A 203 0.85 22.28 15.36
N GLU A 204 0.30 23.43 15.70
CA GLU A 204 0.75 24.27 16.82
C GLU A 204 0.21 23.80 18.19
N GLU A 205 -0.89 23.08 18.23
CA GLU A 205 -1.57 22.68 19.48
C GLU A 205 -1.04 21.35 20.05
N SER A 206 -0.35 20.54 19.25
CA SER A 206 0.24 19.26 19.65
C SER A 206 1.57 19.37 20.41
N ALA A 207 2.12 20.57 20.60
CA ALA A 207 3.44 20.82 21.23
C ALA A 207 3.33 21.39 22.66
N SER A 208 2.15 21.44 23.28
CA SER A 208 1.96 21.97 24.64
C SER A 208 1.61 20.89 25.68
#